data_dafa56674cdc649c698c8f6d0fbd30bf
#
_entry.id   dafa56674cdc649c698c8f6d0fbd30bf
#
_cell.length_a   1.000
_cell.length_b   1.000
_cell.length_c   1.000
_cell.angle_alpha   90.00
_cell.angle_beta   90.00
_cell.angle_gamma   90.00
#
_symmetry.space_group_name_H-M   'P 1'
#
loop_
_entity.id
_entity.type
_entity.pdbx_description
1 polymer ?
#
loop_
_entity_poly.entity_id
_entity_poly.type
_entity_poly.pdbx_seq_one_letter_code
_entity_poly.pdbx_strand_id
1 'polypeptide(L)'
;MREREGDNMKDAFEKLFRAVHQFKKLNVSDLIPGLSSSEFSVMGAILQMGENGKITSSELAAKTKTLPPAVSRTLRGLEEKGYVERSVDKKDRRNTYISLTEKGWKKGEEVRDRMQDFGCSVMSQLKEEDIDQLVAYLDRIYEIAEKEIDTRKRQN
;
A
#
# COMPACT_ATOMS: atom_id res chain seq x y z
N MET A 1 -35.66 0.34 22.35
CA MET A 1 -34.35 0.93 22.69
C MET A 1 -33.21 0.24 21.92
N ARG A 2 -33.10 -1.09 21.94
CA ARG A 2 -32.03 -1.84 21.19
C ARG A 2 -32.03 -1.67 19.66
N GLU A 3 -33.20 -1.52 19.03
CA GLU A 3 -33.27 -1.32 17.55
C GLU A 3 -32.70 0.04 17.12
N ARG A 4 -32.93 1.13 17.88
CA ARG A 4 -32.37 2.46 17.59
C ARG A 4 -30.84 2.52 17.79
N GLU A 5 -30.29 1.75 18.75
CA GLU A 5 -28.85 1.64 18.96
C GLU A 5 -28.17 0.89 17.82
N GLY A 6 -28.82 -0.18 17.30
CA GLY A 6 -28.31 -0.94 16.16
C GLY A 6 -28.30 -0.12 14.85
N ASP A 7 -29.31 0.69 14.61
CA ASP A 7 -29.37 1.59 13.46
C ASP A 7 -28.32 2.70 13.52
N ASN A 8 -28.09 3.26 14.70
CA ASN A 8 -27.05 4.29 14.92
C ASN A 8 -25.64 3.73 14.67
N MET A 9 -25.39 2.47 15.07
CA MET A 9 -24.07 1.85 14.88
C MET A 9 -23.80 1.47 13.41
N LYS A 10 -24.84 1.06 12.67
CA LYS A 10 -24.74 0.84 11.21
C LYS A 10 -24.42 2.15 10.48
N ASP A 11 -25.10 3.24 10.82
CA ASP A 11 -24.86 4.56 10.24
C ASP A 11 -23.43 5.04 10.55
N ALA A 12 -22.95 4.85 11.77
CA ALA A 12 -21.59 5.19 12.16
C ALA A 12 -20.54 4.38 11.36
N PHE A 13 -20.77 3.07 11.18
CA PHE A 13 -19.92 2.23 10.36
C PHE A 13 -19.89 2.69 8.90
N GLU A 14 -21.05 2.98 8.31
CA GLU A 14 -21.12 3.46 6.94
C GLU A 14 -20.42 4.81 6.74
N LYS A 15 -20.54 5.73 7.70
CA LYS A 15 -19.84 7.02 7.68
C LYS A 15 -18.33 6.83 7.70
N LEU A 16 -17.83 6.00 8.62
CA LEU A 16 -16.41 5.69 8.73
C LEU A 16 -15.90 5.02 7.45
N PHE A 17 -16.64 4.01 6.95
CA PHE A 17 -16.27 3.29 5.73
C PHE A 17 -16.19 4.23 4.52
N ARG A 18 -17.16 5.14 4.35
CA ARG A 18 -17.16 6.15 3.30
C ARG A 18 -15.98 7.11 3.44
N ALA A 19 -15.70 7.59 4.65
CA ALA A 19 -14.58 8.48 4.93
C ALA A 19 -13.24 7.84 4.55
N VAL A 20 -12.99 6.60 4.96
CA VAL A 20 -11.77 5.86 4.61
C VAL A 20 -11.72 5.57 3.10
N HIS A 21 -12.87 5.24 2.49
CA HIS A 21 -12.92 4.89 1.07
C HIS A 21 -12.60 6.08 0.13
N GLN A 22 -12.83 7.33 0.57
CA GLN A 22 -12.47 8.52 -0.22
C GLN A 22 -10.97 8.58 -0.52
N PHE A 23 -10.12 8.13 0.40
CA PHE A 23 -8.66 8.14 0.19
C PHE A 23 -8.23 7.31 -1.01
N LYS A 24 -8.98 6.27 -1.37
CA LYS A 24 -8.72 5.47 -2.59
C LYS A 24 -8.92 6.25 -3.89
N LYS A 25 -9.62 7.40 -3.86
CA LYS A 25 -9.82 8.26 -5.03
C LYS A 25 -8.65 9.22 -5.24
N LEU A 26 -7.77 9.37 -4.25
CA LEU A 26 -6.59 10.20 -4.37
C LEU A 26 -5.58 9.50 -5.28
N ASN A 27 -5.26 10.13 -6.40
CA ASN A 27 -4.26 9.63 -7.32
C ASN A 27 -2.89 10.23 -7.00
N VAL A 28 -2.30 9.78 -5.91
CA VAL A 28 -0.98 10.29 -5.45
C VAL A 28 0.15 10.01 -6.43
N SER A 29 -0.03 9.06 -7.38
CA SER A 29 0.97 8.80 -8.42
C SER A 29 1.16 9.97 -9.38
N ASP A 30 0.19 10.88 -9.49
CA ASP A 30 0.30 12.09 -10.31
C ASP A 30 1.38 13.07 -9.76
N LEU A 31 1.75 12.91 -8.49
CA LEU A 31 2.84 13.65 -7.87
C LEU A 31 4.23 13.15 -8.30
N ILE A 32 4.31 11.97 -8.94
CA ILE A 32 5.56 11.29 -9.28
C ILE A 32 5.75 11.27 -10.79
N PRO A 33 6.47 12.22 -11.37
CA PRO A 33 6.73 12.23 -12.81
C PRO A 33 7.44 10.95 -13.28
N GLY A 34 6.98 10.43 -14.42
CA GLY A 34 7.61 9.29 -15.08
C GLY A 34 7.20 7.92 -14.54
N LEU A 35 6.28 7.84 -13.59
CA LEU A 35 5.66 6.59 -13.15
C LEU A 35 4.14 6.63 -13.38
N SER A 36 3.58 5.58 -13.95
CA SER A 36 2.13 5.33 -13.91
C SER A 36 1.70 4.83 -12.52
N SER A 37 0.40 4.89 -12.22
CA SER A 37 -0.15 4.42 -10.94
C SER A 37 0.21 2.95 -10.65
N SER A 38 0.21 2.10 -11.68
CA SER A 38 0.59 0.70 -11.52
C SER A 38 2.09 0.53 -11.27
N GLU A 39 2.94 1.30 -11.93
CA GLU A 39 4.39 1.30 -11.70
C GLU A 39 4.74 1.83 -10.31
N PHE A 40 4.08 2.90 -9.88
CA PHE A 40 4.20 3.43 -8.52
C PHE A 40 3.85 2.37 -7.47
N SER A 41 2.73 1.66 -7.64
CA SER A 41 2.29 0.61 -6.73
C SER A 41 3.27 -0.56 -6.66
N VAL A 42 3.73 -1.05 -7.83
CA VAL A 42 4.69 -2.16 -7.92
C VAL A 42 6.04 -1.77 -7.34
N MET A 43 6.55 -0.58 -7.68
CA MET A 43 7.82 -0.07 -7.15
C MET A 43 7.77 0.09 -5.63
N GLY A 44 6.66 0.62 -5.09
CA GLY A 44 6.45 0.72 -3.64
C GLY A 44 6.46 -0.64 -2.95
N ALA A 45 5.87 -1.66 -3.55
CA ALA A 45 5.88 -3.02 -3.02
C ALA A 45 7.30 -3.64 -3.01
N ILE A 46 8.14 -3.33 -4.00
CA ILE A 46 9.54 -3.79 -4.04
C ILE A 46 10.38 -3.04 -3.00
N LEU A 47 10.21 -1.72 -2.88
CA LEU A 47 10.91 -0.88 -1.88
C LEU A 47 10.70 -1.38 -0.44
N GLN A 48 9.50 -1.86 -0.13
CA GLN A 48 9.19 -2.42 1.20
C GLN A 48 9.98 -3.70 1.54
N MET A 49 10.63 -4.34 0.57
CA MET A 49 11.45 -5.53 0.81
C MET A 49 12.87 -5.19 1.30
N GLY A 50 13.27 -3.91 1.27
CA GLY A 50 14.61 -3.46 1.63
C GLY A 50 15.67 -3.72 0.56
N GLU A 51 16.91 -3.25 0.79
CA GLU A 51 18.00 -3.22 -0.20
C GLU A 51 18.40 -4.60 -0.75
N ASN A 52 18.28 -5.66 0.04
CA ASN A 52 18.55 -7.04 -0.39
C ASN A 52 17.28 -7.79 -0.79
N GLY A 53 16.14 -7.10 -0.85
CA GLY A 53 14.85 -7.68 -1.11
C GLY A 53 14.72 -8.17 -2.55
N LYS A 54 14.41 -9.46 -2.67
CA LYS A 54 14.01 -10.09 -3.92
C LYS A 54 12.57 -10.55 -3.79
N ILE A 55 11.77 -10.26 -4.80
CA ILE A 55 10.36 -10.63 -4.80
C ILE A 55 10.01 -11.29 -6.12
N THR A 56 9.16 -12.30 -6.10
CA THR A 56 8.66 -12.94 -7.32
C THR A 56 7.47 -12.17 -7.89
N SER A 57 7.18 -12.39 -9.18
CA SER A 57 5.98 -11.81 -9.81
C SER A 57 4.69 -12.22 -9.12
N SER A 58 4.64 -13.44 -8.58
CA SER A 58 3.46 -13.95 -7.85
C SER A 58 3.26 -13.23 -6.51
N GLU A 59 4.35 -13.02 -5.76
CA GLU A 59 4.30 -12.26 -4.51
C GLU A 59 3.93 -10.80 -4.75
N LEU A 60 4.44 -10.18 -5.83
CA LEU A 60 4.03 -8.83 -6.24
C LEU A 60 2.55 -8.77 -6.57
N ALA A 61 2.02 -9.76 -7.29
CA ALA A 61 0.60 -9.85 -7.61
C ALA A 61 -0.25 -9.91 -6.33
N ALA A 62 0.16 -10.72 -5.36
CA ALA A 62 -0.51 -10.84 -4.07
C ALA A 62 -0.44 -9.52 -3.27
N LYS A 63 0.76 -8.92 -3.15
CA LYS A 63 0.96 -7.66 -2.41
C LYS A 63 0.18 -6.48 -3.01
N THR A 64 0.20 -6.36 -4.33
CA THR A 64 -0.49 -5.26 -5.03
C THR A 64 -1.98 -5.55 -5.28
N LYS A 65 -2.46 -6.75 -4.91
CA LYS A 65 -3.82 -7.25 -5.20
C LYS A 65 -4.18 -7.10 -6.68
N THR A 66 -3.21 -7.37 -7.55
CA THR A 66 -3.30 -7.20 -9.00
C THR A 66 -3.15 -8.54 -9.71
N LEU A 67 -3.79 -8.71 -10.85
CA LEU A 67 -3.69 -9.94 -11.62
C LEU A 67 -2.27 -10.13 -12.21
N PRO A 68 -1.73 -11.37 -12.24
CA PRO A 68 -0.38 -11.65 -12.71
C PRO A 68 -0.04 -11.08 -14.12
N PRO A 69 -0.94 -11.11 -15.12
CA PRO A 69 -0.66 -10.50 -16.42
C PRO A 69 -0.47 -8.97 -16.35
N ALA A 70 -1.19 -8.29 -15.47
CA ALA A 70 -1.05 -6.84 -15.28
C ALA A 70 0.29 -6.51 -14.60
N VAL A 71 0.70 -7.30 -13.57
CA VAL A 71 2.02 -7.16 -12.93
C VAL A 71 3.14 -7.36 -13.95
N SER A 72 3.04 -8.39 -14.80
CA SER A 72 4.05 -8.65 -15.84
C SER A 72 4.20 -7.50 -16.82
N ARG A 73 3.09 -6.85 -17.19
CA ARG A 73 3.10 -5.65 -18.06
C ARG A 73 3.76 -4.46 -17.37
N THR A 74 3.41 -4.22 -16.12
CA THR A 74 3.98 -3.15 -15.31
C THR A 74 5.48 -3.33 -15.11
N LEU A 75 5.93 -4.56 -14.81
CA LEU A 75 7.34 -4.90 -14.67
C LEU A 75 8.12 -4.64 -15.97
N ARG A 76 7.55 -4.95 -17.14
CA ARG A 76 8.18 -4.63 -18.41
C ARG A 76 8.42 -3.14 -18.57
N GLY A 77 7.43 -2.29 -18.25
CA GLY A 77 7.58 -0.84 -18.28
C GLY A 77 8.67 -0.33 -17.33
N LEU A 78 8.77 -0.90 -16.13
CA LEU A 78 9.84 -0.58 -15.17
C LEU A 78 11.22 -1.07 -15.63
N GLU A 79 11.31 -2.24 -16.29
CA GLU A 79 12.54 -2.75 -16.92
C GLU A 79 13.01 -1.85 -18.06
N GLU A 80 12.11 -1.44 -18.95
CA GLU A 80 12.41 -0.51 -20.05
C GLU A 80 12.93 0.83 -19.58
N LYS A 81 12.44 1.30 -18.41
CA LYS A 81 12.94 2.50 -17.73
C LYS A 81 14.25 2.25 -16.98
N GLY A 82 14.66 1.00 -16.82
CA GLY A 82 15.86 0.59 -16.10
C GLY A 82 15.73 0.71 -14.59
N TYR A 83 14.53 0.66 -14.02
CA TYR A 83 14.30 0.74 -12.58
C TYR A 83 14.32 -0.61 -11.89
N VAL A 84 13.96 -1.67 -12.60
CA VAL A 84 14.00 -3.04 -12.07
C VAL A 84 14.81 -3.95 -12.97
N GLU A 85 15.28 -5.04 -12.40
CA GLU A 85 15.96 -6.12 -13.10
C GLU A 85 15.39 -7.46 -12.65
N ARG A 86 15.52 -8.48 -13.52
CA ARG A 86 15.15 -9.85 -13.23
C ARG A 86 16.39 -10.72 -13.06
N SER A 87 16.36 -11.56 -12.06
CA SER A 87 17.38 -12.58 -11.85
C SER A 87 16.73 -13.95 -11.69
N VAL A 88 17.27 -14.96 -12.38
CA VAL A 88 16.82 -16.34 -12.24
C VAL A 88 17.52 -16.97 -11.05
N ASP A 89 16.77 -17.71 -10.22
CA ASP A 89 17.38 -18.45 -9.12
C ASP A 89 18.35 -19.50 -9.65
N LYS A 90 19.56 -19.50 -9.11
CA LYS A 90 20.60 -20.47 -9.51
C LYS A 90 20.28 -21.90 -9.06
N LYS A 91 19.47 -22.05 -8.00
CA LYS A 91 19.09 -23.36 -7.44
C LYS A 91 17.79 -23.90 -8.04
N ASP A 92 16.81 -23.01 -8.28
CA ASP A 92 15.56 -23.37 -8.94
C ASP A 92 15.23 -22.37 -10.05
N ARG A 93 15.56 -22.75 -11.28
CA ARG A 93 15.37 -21.93 -12.49
C ARG A 93 13.91 -21.58 -12.79
N ARG A 94 12.95 -22.14 -12.04
CA ARG A 94 11.53 -21.80 -12.15
C ARG A 94 11.21 -20.48 -11.45
N ASN A 95 12.07 -20.07 -10.53
CA ASN A 95 11.90 -18.84 -9.78
C ASN A 95 12.67 -17.70 -10.43
N THR A 96 11.93 -16.67 -10.82
CA THR A 96 12.49 -15.40 -11.28
C THR A 96 12.21 -14.34 -10.23
N TYR A 97 13.27 -13.76 -9.73
CA TYR A 97 13.23 -12.68 -8.77
C TYR A 97 13.35 -11.32 -9.45
N ILE A 98 12.65 -10.36 -8.90
CA ILE A 98 12.68 -8.96 -9.28
C ILE A 98 13.37 -8.19 -8.17
N SER A 99 14.29 -7.30 -8.53
CA SER A 99 14.97 -6.36 -7.63
C SER A 99 15.06 -4.99 -8.27
N LEU A 100 15.27 -3.97 -7.45
CA LEU A 100 15.56 -2.62 -7.95
C LEU A 100 17.01 -2.54 -8.42
N THR A 101 17.24 -1.85 -9.53
CA THR A 101 18.57 -1.40 -9.95
C THR A 101 19.01 -0.21 -9.11
N GLU A 102 20.27 0.23 -9.22
CA GLU A 102 20.75 1.48 -8.61
C GLU A 102 19.88 2.68 -9.04
N LYS A 103 19.50 2.74 -10.32
CA LYS A 103 18.59 3.77 -10.84
C LYS A 103 17.20 3.65 -10.25
N GLY A 104 16.73 2.42 -10.03
CA GLY A 104 15.47 2.14 -9.36
C GLY A 104 15.46 2.58 -7.91
N TRP A 105 16.54 2.36 -7.18
CA TRP A 105 16.72 2.83 -5.80
C TRP A 105 16.67 4.35 -5.71
N LYS A 106 17.42 5.06 -6.56
CA LYS A 106 17.39 6.54 -6.63
C LYS A 106 15.98 7.06 -6.94
N LYS A 107 15.27 6.39 -7.86
CA LYS A 107 13.87 6.74 -8.14
C LYS A 107 12.95 6.45 -6.94
N GLY A 108 13.22 5.38 -6.21
CA GLY A 108 12.51 5.06 -4.97
C GLY A 108 12.69 6.09 -3.86
N GLU A 109 13.88 6.62 -3.71
CA GLU A 109 14.19 7.73 -2.79
C GLU A 109 13.42 9.01 -3.20
N GLU A 110 13.47 9.38 -4.48
CA GLU A 110 12.67 10.52 -4.99
C GLU A 110 11.17 10.35 -4.70
N VAL A 111 10.64 9.16 -4.89
CA VAL A 111 9.25 8.85 -4.58
C VAL A 111 8.96 9.03 -3.09
N ARG A 112 9.83 8.51 -2.23
CA ARG A 112 9.70 8.61 -0.77
C ARG A 112 9.68 10.08 -0.32
N ASP A 113 10.65 10.87 -0.80
CA ASP A 113 10.80 12.27 -0.43
C ASP A 113 9.55 13.07 -0.84
N ARG A 114 9.07 12.89 -2.09
CA ARG A 114 7.85 13.57 -2.57
C ARG A 114 6.61 13.17 -1.78
N MET A 115 6.48 11.89 -1.43
CA MET A 115 5.36 11.43 -0.62
C MET A 115 5.44 11.95 0.81
N GLN A 116 6.63 12.07 1.38
CA GLN A 116 6.85 12.66 2.70
C GLN A 116 6.50 14.15 2.69
N ASP A 117 7.00 14.90 1.70
CA ASP A 117 6.70 16.34 1.55
C ASP A 117 5.19 16.57 1.40
N PHE A 118 4.54 15.77 0.56
CA PHE A 118 3.08 15.83 0.42
C PHE A 118 2.37 15.53 1.74
N GLY A 119 2.77 14.46 2.42
CA GLY A 119 2.20 14.08 3.71
C GLY A 119 2.37 15.17 4.76
N CYS A 120 3.58 15.72 4.89
CA CYS A 120 3.87 16.82 5.80
C CYS A 120 3.05 18.08 5.45
N SER A 121 2.93 18.42 4.17
CA SER A 121 2.12 19.55 3.72
C SER A 121 0.64 19.39 4.05
N VAL A 122 0.10 18.18 3.96
CA VAL A 122 -1.30 17.90 4.34
C VAL A 122 -1.45 17.98 5.87
N MET A 123 -0.57 17.31 6.62
CA MET A 123 -0.64 17.27 8.07
C MET A 123 -0.44 18.65 8.73
N SER A 124 0.41 19.50 8.15
CA SER A 124 0.64 20.85 8.67
C SER A 124 -0.60 21.77 8.63
N GLN A 125 -1.66 21.37 7.92
CA GLN A 125 -2.94 22.08 7.86
C GLN A 125 -3.91 21.65 8.96
N LEU A 126 -3.55 20.65 9.76
CA LEU A 126 -4.33 20.13 10.88
C LEU A 126 -3.67 20.51 12.20
N LYS A 127 -4.43 20.49 13.28
CA LYS A 127 -3.86 20.64 14.62
C LYS A 127 -3.22 19.32 15.05
N GLU A 128 -2.10 19.42 15.76
CA GLU A 128 -1.37 18.25 16.26
C GLU A 128 -2.25 17.37 17.16
N GLU A 129 -3.05 17.99 18.03
CA GLU A 129 -3.96 17.27 18.91
C GLU A 129 -5.02 16.46 18.14
N ASP A 130 -5.51 16.99 16.99
CA ASP A 130 -6.49 16.29 16.15
C ASP A 130 -5.85 15.07 15.45
N ILE A 131 -4.57 15.20 15.07
CA ILE A 131 -3.79 14.09 14.46
C ILE A 131 -3.57 13.00 15.50
N ASP A 132 -3.11 13.34 16.70
CA ASP A 132 -2.86 12.39 17.79
C ASP A 132 -4.14 11.65 18.18
N GLN A 133 -5.24 12.38 18.26
CA GLN A 133 -6.54 11.78 18.55
C GLN A 133 -7.02 10.83 17.46
N LEU A 134 -6.83 11.19 16.19
CA LEU A 134 -7.15 10.33 15.05
C LEU A 134 -6.33 9.04 15.08
N VAL A 135 -5.02 9.14 15.33
CA VAL A 135 -4.13 7.97 15.44
C VAL A 135 -4.61 7.04 16.56
N ALA A 136 -4.88 7.61 17.77
CA ALA A 136 -5.36 6.83 18.90
C ALA A 136 -6.69 6.10 18.62
N TYR A 137 -7.63 6.73 17.87
CA TYR A 137 -8.87 6.09 17.47
C TYR A 137 -8.64 4.97 16.45
N LEU A 138 -7.75 5.16 15.48
CA LEU A 138 -7.43 4.14 14.48
C LEU A 138 -6.77 2.91 15.13
N ASP A 139 -5.83 3.11 16.04
CA ASP A 139 -5.17 2.03 16.80
C ASP A 139 -6.20 1.24 17.63
N ARG A 140 -7.09 1.94 18.32
CA ARG A 140 -8.15 1.30 19.10
C ARG A 140 -9.12 0.49 18.23
N ILE A 141 -9.51 1.03 17.08
CA ILE A 141 -10.36 0.31 16.11
C ILE A 141 -9.65 -0.95 15.62
N TYR A 142 -8.34 -0.86 15.32
CA TYR A 142 -7.54 -1.99 14.89
C TYR A 142 -7.52 -3.10 15.94
N GLU A 143 -7.20 -2.78 17.19
CA GLU A 143 -7.17 -3.75 18.29
C GLU A 143 -8.53 -4.45 18.52
N ILE A 144 -9.62 -3.67 18.46
CA ILE A 144 -10.97 -4.24 18.61
C ILE A 144 -11.29 -5.16 17.43
N ALA A 145 -10.93 -4.76 16.21
CA ALA A 145 -11.18 -5.56 15.01
C ALA A 145 -10.40 -6.89 15.03
N GLU A 146 -9.13 -6.88 15.47
CA GLU A 146 -8.34 -8.12 15.63
C GLU A 146 -9.02 -9.09 16.61
N LYS A 147 -9.43 -8.61 17.78
CA LYS A 147 -10.13 -9.41 18.79
C LYS A 147 -11.44 -10.00 18.28
N GLU A 148 -12.20 -9.20 17.53
CA GLU A 148 -13.46 -9.63 16.93
C GLU A 148 -13.25 -10.70 15.85
N ILE A 149 -12.23 -10.54 15.00
CA ILE A 149 -11.84 -11.54 13.98
C ILE A 149 -11.48 -12.87 14.67
N ASP A 150 -10.67 -12.84 15.73
CA ASP A 150 -10.25 -14.04 16.44
C ASP A 150 -11.42 -14.74 17.14
N THR A 151 -12.35 -13.95 17.69
CA THR A 151 -13.57 -14.49 18.30
C THR A 151 -14.42 -15.22 17.27
N ARG A 152 -14.64 -14.62 16.11
CA ARG A 152 -15.43 -15.24 15.03
C ARG A 152 -14.78 -16.48 14.42
N LYS A 153 -13.44 -16.49 14.30
CA LYS A 153 -12.70 -17.66 13.83
C LYS A 153 -12.83 -18.86 14.78
N ARG A 154 -12.99 -18.63 16.09
CA ARG A 154 -13.18 -19.70 17.09
C ARG A 154 -14.62 -20.25 17.14
N GLN A 155 -15.57 -19.52 16.57
CA GLN A 155 -16.99 -19.90 16.52
C GLN A 155 -17.37 -20.66 15.24
N ASN A 156 -16.49 -20.67 14.23
CA ASN A 156 -16.62 -21.41 12.95
C ASN A 156 -15.68 -22.63 12.94
#